data_442350b824c8668a6d6608c119f4434b
#
_entry.id   442350b824c8668a6d6608c119f4434b
#
_cell.length_a   1.000
_cell.length_b   1.000
_cell.length_c   1.000
_cell.angle_alpha   90.00
_cell.angle_beta   90.00
_cell.angle_gamma   90.00
#
_symmetry.space_group_name_H-M   'P 1'
#
loop_
_entity.id
_entity.type
_entity.pdbx_description
1 polymer ?
#
loop_
_entity_poly.entity_id
_entity_poly.type
_entity_poly.pdbx_seq_one_letter_code
_entity_poly.pdbx_strand_id
1 'polypeptide(L)'
;MRVEWPTLALIILCYAVWGAALFILPGLSVLLSVAIAALTIALHSSIQHEVTHGHPFGTRRIGEWLVFATLNLSIPYIRFRDTHLAHHMDARLTDPYEDPESNYLDPELWVCLPRWMQVVLNINNTLAGRMAIGPIVSQIAFMADEARLIRNGDKHVAFAWALHVVLSAGVLMVVAASVMPVWAYLIACYIGISILKIRTFLEHQAHERARGRTVIIEDRGLLAFLFLNNNLHV
;
A
#
# COMPACT_ATOMS: atom_id res chain seq x y z
N MET A 1 16.76 -14.38 -19.64
CA MET A 1 15.73 -13.89 -18.70
C MET A 1 14.38 -14.42 -19.16
N ARG A 2 13.64 -15.15 -18.34
CA ARG A 2 12.25 -15.51 -18.66
C ARG A 2 11.36 -14.33 -18.28
N VAL A 3 10.58 -13.82 -19.22
CA VAL A 3 9.58 -12.79 -18.98
C VAL A 3 8.25 -13.46 -18.66
N GLU A 4 7.61 -13.04 -17.59
CA GLU A 4 6.25 -13.46 -17.22
C GLU A 4 5.25 -12.56 -17.93
N TRP A 5 4.87 -12.96 -19.12
CA TRP A 5 3.95 -12.20 -19.98
C TRP A 5 2.62 -11.85 -19.33
N PRO A 6 1.97 -12.73 -18.51
CA PRO A 6 0.74 -12.37 -17.81
C PRO A 6 0.91 -11.19 -16.86
N THR A 7 1.99 -11.19 -16.07
CA THR A 7 2.28 -10.11 -15.14
C THR A 7 2.59 -8.80 -15.87
N LEU A 8 3.37 -8.86 -16.95
CA LEU A 8 3.65 -7.68 -17.77
C LEU A 8 2.38 -7.13 -18.42
N ALA A 9 1.52 -8.00 -18.98
CA ALA A 9 0.23 -7.61 -19.54
C ALA A 9 -0.68 -6.96 -18.48
N LEU A 10 -0.66 -7.46 -17.25
CA LEU A 10 -1.42 -6.89 -16.14
C LEU A 10 -0.91 -5.48 -15.77
N ILE A 11 0.40 -5.25 -15.77
CA ILE A 11 0.98 -3.92 -15.55
C ILE A 11 0.49 -2.94 -16.63
N ILE A 12 0.56 -3.34 -17.90
CA ILE A 12 0.10 -2.53 -19.02
C ILE A 12 -1.39 -2.23 -18.91
N LEU A 13 -2.20 -3.25 -18.60
CA LEU A 13 -3.64 -3.11 -18.41
C LEU A 13 -3.96 -2.16 -17.24
N CYS A 14 -3.24 -2.27 -16.13
CA CYS A 14 -3.39 -1.41 -14.98
C CYS A 14 -3.21 0.06 -15.37
N TYR A 15 -2.13 0.40 -16.07
CA TYR A 15 -1.92 1.77 -16.53
C TYR A 15 -2.92 2.23 -17.60
N ALA A 16 -3.35 1.33 -18.50
CA ALA A 16 -4.38 1.64 -19.49
C ALA A 16 -5.73 1.96 -18.84
N VAL A 17 -6.14 1.17 -17.83
CA VAL A 17 -7.37 1.40 -17.07
C VAL A 17 -7.26 2.67 -16.23
N TRP A 18 -6.10 2.93 -15.60
CA TRP A 18 -5.83 4.19 -14.90
C TRP A 18 -5.96 5.38 -15.85
N GLY A 19 -5.33 5.33 -17.03
CA GLY A 19 -5.47 6.36 -18.04
C GLY A 19 -6.91 6.57 -18.50
N ALA A 20 -7.66 5.50 -18.72
CA ALA A 20 -9.09 5.60 -19.05
C ALA A 20 -9.90 6.25 -17.91
N ALA A 21 -9.58 5.94 -16.65
CA ALA A 21 -10.20 6.57 -15.48
C ALA A 21 -9.91 8.08 -15.39
N LEU A 22 -8.76 8.52 -15.88
CA LEU A 22 -8.41 9.95 -15.88
C LEU A 22 -8.98 10.73 -17.07
N PHE A 23 -8.93 10.15 -18.29
CA PHE A 23 -9.15 10.90 -19.53
C PHE A 23 -10.50 10.61 -20.20
N ILE A 24 -11.11 9.46 -19.94
CA ILE A 24 -12.34 9.02 -20.65
C ILE A 24 -13.54 9.00 -19.72
N LEU A 25 -13.43 8.27 -18.60
CA LEU A 25 -14.56 8.01 -17.69
C LEU A 25 -15.15 9.27 -17.03
N PRO A 26 -14.38 10.34 -16.72
CA PRO A 26 -14.99 11.54 -16.12
C PRO A 26 -16.03 12.20 -17.04
N GLY A 27 -15.91 12.05 -18.36
CA GLY A 27 -16.91 12.51 -19.31
C GLY A 27 -18.24 11.75 -19.23
N LEU A 28 -18.24 10.54 -18.66
CA LEU A 28 -19.44 9.74 -18.41
C LEU A 28 -19.95 9.95 -16.98
N SER A 29 -19.09 9.79 -16.01
CA SER A 29 -19.38 9.95 -14.58
C SER A 29 -18.09 10.09 -13.77
N VAL A 30 -17.98 11.18 -13.02
CA VAL A 30 -16.87 11.38 -12.07
C VAL A 30 -16.87 10.30 -10.98
N LEU A 31 -18.04 9.88 -10.50
CA LEU A 31 -18.15 8.82 -9.49
C LEU A 31 -17.63 7.47 -10.01
N LEU A 32 -18.00 7.10 -11.24
CA LEU A 32 -17.47 5.89 -11.89
C LEU A 32 -15.94 6.00 -12.05
N SER A 33 -15.45 7.16 -12.47
CA SER A 33 -14.03 7.44 -12.60
C SER A 33 -13.28 7.24 -11.27
N VAL A 34 -13.81 7.78 -10.16
CA VAL A 34 -13.26 7.60 -8.82
C VAL A 34 -13.23 6.12 -8.43
N ALA A 35 -14.31 5.39 -8.66
CA ALA A 35 -14.39 3.96 -8.31
C ALA A 35 -13.34 3.13 -9.09
N ILE A 36 -13.25 3.33 -10.41
CA ILE A 36 -12.28 2.62 -11.25
C ILE A 36 -10.85 3.02 -10.92
N ALA A 37 -10.56 4.31 -10.70
CA ALA A 37 -9.25 4.78 -10.28
C ALA A 37 -8.85 4.17 -8.91
N ALA A 38 -9.76 4.09 -7.94
CA ALA A 38 -9.50 3.50 -6.63
C ALA A 38 -9.14 2.01 -6.73
N LEU A 39 -9.89 1.24 -7.52
CA LEU A 39 -9.59 -0.17 -7.78
C LEU A 39 -8.24 -0.34 -8.49
N THR A 40 -7.95 0.52 -9.45
CA THR A 40 -6.70 0.48 -10.20
C THR A 40 -5.51 0.85 -9.31
N ILE A 41 -5.67 1.82 -8.41
CA ILE A 41 -4.65 2.21 -7.42
C ILE A 41 -4.38 1.04 -6.45
N ALA A 42 -5.41 0.35 -5.98
CA ALA A 42 -5.25 -0.84 -5.15
C ALA A 42 -4.53 -1.97 -5.90
N LEU A 43 -4.90 -2.23 -7.17
CA LEU A 43 -4.23 -3.21 -8.03
C LEU A 43 -2.76 -2.82 -8.27
N HIS A 44 -2.49 -1.54 -8.54
CA HIS A 44 -1.11 -1.06 -8.74
C HIS A 44 -0.24 -1.32 -7.50
N SER A 45 -0.77 -1.12 -6.29
CA SER A 45 -0.05 -1.44 -5.05
C SER A 45 0.22 -2.95 -4.90
N SER A 46 -0.72 -3.80 -5.34
CA SER A 46 -0.51 -5.25 -5.40
C SER A 46 0.56 -5.63 -6.44
N ILE A 47 0.59 -4.96 -7.60
CA ILE A 47 1.65 -5.13 -8.60
C ILE A 47 3.02 -4.67 -8.05
N GLN A 48 3.06 -3.56 -7.32
CA GLN A 48 4.29 -3.12 -6.65
C GLN A 48 4.84 -4.21 -5.72
N HIS A 49 3.97 -4.87 -4.97
CA HIS A 49 4.33 -6.00 -4.13
C HIS A 49 4.95 -7.15 -4.94
N GLU A 50 4.32 -7.62 -6.01
CA GLU A 50 4.86 -8.67 -6.89
C GLU A 50 6.22 -8.30 -7.47
N VAL A 51 6.39 -7.04 -7.85
CA VAL A 51 7.68 -6.54 -8.38
C VAL A 51 8.78 -6.58 -7.32
N THR A 52 8.48 -6.39 -6.03
CA THR A 52 9.48 -6.53 -4.95
C THR A 52 10.03 -7.95 -4.86
N HIS A 53 9.24 -8.94 -5.28
CA HIS A 53 9.62 -10.35 -5.35
C HIS A 53 10.27 -10.77 -6.69
N GLY A 54 10.45 -9.81 -7.61
CA GLY A 54 11.20 -10.01 -8.86
C GLY A 54 10.37 -10.22 -10.11
N HIS A 55 9.04 -10.22 -10.01
CA HIS A 55 8.14 -10.28 -11.16
C HIS A 55 8.18 -8.97 -11.98
N PRO A 56 7.97 -8.98 -13.30
CA PRO A 56 7.82 -10.14 -14.20
C PRO A 56 9.13 -10.61 -14.84
N PHE A 57 10.30 -10.16 -14.42
CA PHE A 57 11.56 -10.39 -15.13
C PHE A 57 12.52 -11.37 -14.42
N GLY A 58 12.12 -11.96 -13.30
CA GLY A 58 13.01 -12.77 -12.46
C GLY A 58 14.12 -11.94 -11.79
N THR A 59 14.05 -10.61 -11.93
CA THR A 59 14.93 -9.66 -11.25
C THR A 59 14.17 -8.36 -10.97
N ARG A 60 14.26 -7.92 -9.74
CA ARG A 60 13.62 -6.71 -9.24
C ARG A 60 14.02 -5.44 -10.01
N ARG A 61 15.31 -5.30 -10.36
CA ARG A 61 15.89 -4.07 -10.91
C ARG A 61 15.17 -3.48 -12.13
N ILE A 62 14.71 -4.34 -13.04
CA ILE A 62 14.01 -3.88 -14.24
C ILE A 62 12.53 -3.63 -13.95
N GLY A 63 11.89 -4.52 -13.18
CA GLY A 63 10.48 -4.39 -12.81
C GLY A 63 10.18 -3.11 -12.03
N GLU A 64 11.09 -2.72 -11.13
CA GLU A 64 10.95 -1.51 -10.31
C GLU A 64 10.70 -0.25 -11.13
N TRP A 65 11.36 -0.08 -12.28
CA TRP A 65 11.15 1.09 -13.14
C TRP A 65 9.72 1.21 -13.65
N LEU A 66 9.01 0.09 -13.80
CA LEU A 66 7.63 0.09 -14.27
C LEU A 66 6.63 0.56 -13.21
N VAL A 67 6.98 0.47 -11.92
CA VAL A 67 6.06 0.72 -10.81
C VAL A 67 6.57 1.75 -9.80
N PHE A 68 7.66 2.42 -10.12
CA PHE A 68 8.36 3.32 -9.21
C PHE A 68 7.49 4.52 -8.80
N ALA A 69 6.69 5.05 -9.74
CA ALA A 69 5.73 6.11 -9.47
C ALA A 69 4.50 5.53 -8.77
N THR A 70 4.38 5.78 -7.48
CA THR A 70 3.27 5.26 -6.66
C THR A 70 1.99 6.04 -6.95
N LEU A 71 1.00 5.37 -7.55
CA LEU A 71 -0.26 6.02 -7.93
C LEU A 71 -1.10 6.46 -6.73
N ASN A 72 -0.94 5.84 -5.58
CA ASN A 72 -1.63 6.23 -4.34
C ASN A 72 -1.05 7.49 -3.66
N LEU A 73 0.11 7.99 -4.09
CA LEU A 73 0.79 9.20 -3.60
C LEU A 73 1.25 9.16 -2.13
N SER A 74 1.07 8.06 -1.41
CA SER A 74 1.19 8.05 0.05
C SER A 74 2.54 7.56 0.56
N ILE A 75 3.11 6.53 -0.06
CA ILE A 75 4.32 5.86 0.41
C ILE A 75 5.35 5.77 -0.71
N PRO A 76 6.61 6.17 -0.50
CA PRO A 76 7.68 5.95 -1.45
C PRO A 76 7.85 4.46 -1.77
N TYR A 77 7.94 4.09 -3.06
CA TYR A 77 8.13 2.69 -3.45
C TYR A 77 9.38 2.07 -2.80
N ILE A 78 10.48 2.81 -2.72
CA ILE A 78 11.71 2.35 -2.05
C ILE A 78 11.42 1.97 -0.60
N ARG A 79 10.67 2.79 0.13
CA ARG A 79 10.36 2.54 1.55
C ARG A 79 9.42 1.37 1.71
N PHE A 80 8.36 1.31 0.91
CA PHE A 80 7.48 0.14 0.86
C PHE A 80 8.28 -1.15 0.63
N ARG A 81 9.12 -1.18 -0.39
CA ARG A 81 9.98 -2.33 -0.70
C ARG A 81 10.87 -2.73 0.48
N ASP A 82 11.55 -1.75 1.08
CA ASP A 82 12.54 -2.03 2.12
C ASP A 82 11.89 -2.52 3.41
N THR A 83 10.77 -1.91 3.83
CA THR A 83 10.01 -2.36 5.00
C THR A 83 9.39 -3.73 4.76
N HIS A 84 8.82 -3.96 3.57
CA HIS A 84 8.20 -5.22 3.21
C HIS A 84 9.22 -6.39 3.15
N LEU A 85 10.38 -6.17 2.55
CA LEU A 85 11.43 -7.20 2.53
C LEU A 85 12.01 -7.46 3.92
N ALA A 86 12.09 -6.45 4.79
CA ALA A 86 12.48 -6.63 6.18
C ALA A 86 11.45 -7.46 6.95
N HIS A 87 10.16 -7.17 6.76
CA HIS A 87 9.06 -7.94 7.33
C HIS A 87 9.12 -9.43 6.94
N HIS A 88 9.46 -9.77 5.68
CA HIS A 88 9.64 -11.16 5.25
C HIS A 88 10.86 -11.87 5.83
N MET A 89 11.90 -11.13 6.20
CA MET A 89 13.13 -11.71 6.75
C MET A 89 13.06 -11.92 8.26
N ASP A 90 12.03 -11.44 8.92
CA ASP A 90 11.93 -11.47 10.37
C ASP A 90 10.94 -12.54 10.85
N ALA A 91 11.43 -13.49 11.67
CA ALA A 91 10.60 -14.47 12.37
C ALA A 91 9.69 -13.83 13.46
N ARG A 92 9.72 -12.52 13.62
CA ARG A 92 9.02 -11.74 14.65
C ARG A 92 7.83 -10.96 14.09
N LEU A 93 7.20 -11.49 13.07
CA LEU A 93 5.93 -10.99 12.55
C LEU A 93 4.98 -10.58 13.68
N THR A 94 4.34 -9.41 13.52
CA THR A 94 3.41 -8.83 14.51
C THR A 94 4.05 -8.29 15.79
N ASP A 95 5.37 -8.36 15.94
CA ASP A 95 6.05 -7.72 17.08
C ASP A 95 5.93 -6.19 16.96
N PRO A 96 5.50 -5.48 18.04
CA PRO A 96 5.29 -4.04 17.97
C PRO A 96 6.57 -3.21 17.80
N TYR A 97 7.74 -3.79 18.03
CA TYR A 97 9.03 -3.09 17.99
C TYR A 97 9.93 -3.52 16.83
N GLU A 98 9.81 -4.77 16.39
CA GLU A 98 10.73 -5.37 15.44
C GLU A 98 10.14 -5.58 14.06
N ASP A 99 8.81 -5.68 13.95
CA ASP A 99 8.11 -5.76 12.65
C ASP A 99 7.68 -4.36 12.17
N PRO A 100 8.32 -3.83 11.10
CA PRO A 100 8.01 -2.49 10.60
C PRO A 100 6.58 -2.35 10.04
N GLU A 101 5.90 -3.46 9.77
CA GLU A 101 4.51 -3.49 9.29
C GLU A 101 3.50 -3.85 10.39
N SER A 102 3.96 -4.03 11.64
CA SER A 102 3.09 -4.39 12.77
C SER A 102 2.04 -3.32 13.05
N ASN A 103 0.82 -3.78 13.26
CA ASN A 103 -0.29 -2.95 13.74
C ASN A 103 -0.57 -3.15 15.23
N TYR A 104 0.25 -3.92 15.92
CA TYR A 104 0.09 -4.24 17.34
C TYR A 104 0.85 -3.24 18.21
N LEU A 105 0.33 -3.01 19.41
CA LEU A 105 0.95 -2.15 20.41
C LEU A 105 1.29 -2.98 21.65
N ASP A 106 2.39 -2.63 22.29
CA ASP A 106 2.74 -3.15 23.60
C ASP A 106 1.64 -2.80 24.63
N PRO A 107 1.20 -3.77 25.44
CA PRO A 107 0.19 -3.53 26.49
C PRO A 107 0.58 -2.41 27.48
N GLU A 108 1.87 -2.26 27.79
CA GLU A 108 2.34 -1.19 28.68
C GLU A 108 2.18 0.19 28.04
N LEU A 109 2.50 0.31 26.74
CA LEU A 109 2.26 1.53 25.99
C LEU A 109 0.78 1.85 25.86
N TRP A 110 -0.05 0.82 25.65
CA TRP A 110 -1.51 0.98 25.54
C TRP A 110 -2.11 1.67 26.76
N VAL A 111 -1.71 1.27 27.96
CA VAL A 111 -2.22 1.85 29.22
C VAL A 111 -1.81 3.32 29.38
N CYS A 112 -0.65 3.69 28.81
CA CYS A 112 -0.13 5.06 28.86
C CYS A 112 -0.79 6.02 27.84
N LEU A 113 -1.53 5.47 26.85
CA LEU A 113 -2.16 6.30 25.82
C LEU A 113 -3.33 7.13 26.39
N PRO A 114 -3.53 8.37 25.91
CA PRO A 114 -4.73 9.13 26.20
C PRO A 114 -6.01 8.37 25.77
N ARG A 115 -7.10 8.52 26.50
CA ARG A 115 -8.37 7.81 26.23
C ARG A 115 -8.89 8.01 24.80
N TRP A 116 -8.79 9.23 24.26
CA TRP A 116 -9.23 9.50 22.89
C TRP A 116 -8.44 8.67 21.87
N MET A 117 -7.14 8.49 22.11
CA MET A 117 -6.28 7.69 21.23
C MET A 117 -6.62 6.20 21.33
N GLN A 118 -6.88 5.68 22.55
CA GLN A 118 -7.37 4.32 22.72
C GLN A 118 -8.70 4.09 21.98
N VAL A 119 -9.63 5.05 21.99
CA VAL A 119 -10.88 4.97 21.23
C VAL A 119 -10.63 4.92 19.73
N VAL A 120 -9.78 5.79 19.19
CA VAL A 120 -9.42 5.80 17.76
C VAL A 120 -8.80 4.47 17.35
N LEU A 121 -7.86 3.94 18.13
CA LEU A 121 -7.19 2.69 17.84
C LEU A 121 -8.14 1.47 17.99
N ASN A 122 -9.06 1.49 18.95
CA ASN A 122 -10.10 0.46 19.05
C ASN A 122 -11.03 0.45 17.83
N ILE A 123 -11.43 1.63 17.32
CA ILE A 123 -12.19 1.73 16.06
C ILE A 123 -11.34 1.15 14.92
N ASN A 124 -10.06 1.53 14.83
CA ASN A 124 -9.13 1.04 13.81
C ASN A 124 -8.90 -0.49 13.87
N ASN A 125 -9.14 -1.12 15.00
CA ASN A 125 -9.07 -2.59 15.16
C ASN A 125 -10.31 -3.34 14.68
N THR A 126 -11.30 -2.66 14.14
CA THR A 126 -12.41 -3.28 13.39
C THR A 126 -12.15 -3.17 11.89
N LEU A 127 -12.66 -4.10 11.07
CA LEU A 127 -12.47 -4.04 9.61
C LEU A 127 -13.04 -2.72 9.03
N ALA A 128 -14.26 -2.37 9.42
CA ALA A 128 -14.90 -1.14 8.94
C ALA A 128 -14.12 0.11 9.38
N GLY A 129 -13.69 0.17 10.65
CA GLY A 129 -12.87 1.25 11.16
C GLY A 129 -11.49 1.30 10.49
N ARG A 130 -10.86 0.13 10.26
CA ARG A 130 -9.58 0.02 9.55
C ARG A 130 -9.70 0.56 8.12
N MET A 131 -10.78 0.28 7.41
CA MET A 131 -11.03 0.86 6.10
C MET A 131 -11.32 2.36 6.15
N ALA A 132 -12.11 2.81 7.15
CA ALA A 132 -12.54 4.20 7.23
C ALA A 132 -11.45 5.16 7.71
N ILE A 133 -10.70 4.82 8.75
CA ILE A 133 -9.69 5.70 9.37
C ILE A 133 -8.26 5.15 9.30
N GLY A 134 -8.12 3.86 9.02
CA GLY A 134 -6.81 3.20 8.96
C GLY A 134 -5.81 3.83 7.99
N PRO A 135 -6.21 4.32 6.79
CA PRO A 135 -5.31 5.05 5.91
C PRO A 135 -4.66 6.25 6.60
N ILE A 136 -5.43 7.04 7.35
CA ILE A 136 -4.93 8.22 8.09
C ILE A 136 -4.05 7.78 9.26
N VAL A 137 -4.53 6.83 10.08
CA VAL A 137 -3.80 6.36 11.28
C VAL A 137 -2.44 5.77 10.89
N SER A 138 -2.41 4.88 9.90
CA SER A 138 -1.16 4.28 9.44
C SER A 138 -0.24 5.28 8.74
N GLN A 139 -0.79 6.23 7.98
CA GLN A 139 0.02 7.25 7.32
C GLN A 139 0.69 8.19 8.34
N ILE A 140 -0.03 8.61 9.39
CA ILE A 140 0.54 9.45 10.45
C ILE A 140 1.67 8.70 11.18
N ALA A 141 1.46 7.44 11.55
CA ALA A 141 2.47 6.63 12.20
C ALA A 141 3.72 6.46 11.32
N PHE A 142 3.52 6.06 10.05
CA PHE A 142 4.59 5.91 9.08
C PHE A 142 5.37 7.21 8.88
N MET A 143 4.69 8.35 8.68
CA MET A 143 5.33 9.65 8.51
C MET A 143 6.14 10.09 9.74
N ALA A 144 5.66 9.76 10.95
CA ALA A 144 6.38 10.06 12.19
C ALA A 144 7.69 9.27 12.28
N ASP A 145 7.67 7.99 11.92
CA ASP A 145 8.85 7.13 11.91
C ASP A 145 9.84 7.56 10.83
N GLU A 146 9.40 7.82 9.62
CA GLU A 146 10.22 8.30 8.52
C GLU A 146 10.88 9.66 8.86
N ALA A 147 10.12 10.57 9.46
CA ALA A 147 10.66 11.86 9.92
C ALA A 147 11.72 11.68 11.01
N ARG A 148 11.55 10.69 11.90
CA ARG A 148 12.55 10.34 12.92
C ARG A 148 13.83 9.81 12.27
N LEU A 149 13.73 8.89 11.31
CA LEU A 149 14.88 8.34 10.58
C LEU A 149 15.65 9.44 9.83
N ILE A 150 14.94 10.33 9.13
CA ILE A 150 15.56 11.46 8.42
C ILE A 150 16.27 12.41 9.38
N ARG A 151 15.65 12.75 10.53
CA ARG A 151 16.29 13.60 11.56
C ARG A 151 17.54 12.95 12.16
N ASN A 152 17.58 11.63 12.26
CA ASN A 152 18.72 10.86 12.70
C ASN A 152 19.80 10.70 11.62
N GLY A 153 19.62 11.31 10.45
CA GLY A 153 20.62 11.37 9.38
C GLY A 153 20.55 10.21 8.39
N ASP A 154 19.47 9.46 8.32
CA ASP A 154 19.29 8.39 7.32
C ASP A 154 19.11 8.98 5.92
N LYS A 155 20.21 8.98 5.16
CA LYS A 155 20.27 9.52 3.80
C LYS A 155 19.49 8.66 2.80
N HIS A 156 19.34 7.36 3.04
CA HIS A 156 18.60 6.47 2.16
C HIS A 156 17.09 6.78 2.23
N VAL A 157 16.57 6.94 3.44
CA VAL A 157 15.18 7.37 3.66
C VAL A 157 14.92 8.76 3.07
N ALA A 158 15.84 9.71 3.32
CA ALA A 158 15.72 11.07 2.76
C ALA A 158 15.70 11.06 1.22
N PHE A 159 16.57 10.27 0.57
CA PHE A 159 16.59 10.09 -0.88
C PHE A 159 15.31 9.47 -1.39
N ALA A 160 14.78 8.42 -0.72
CA ALA A 160 13.54 7.78 -1.10
C ALA A 160 12.36 8.77 -1.12
N TRP A 161 12.29 9.64 -0.11
CA TRP A 161 11.26 10.68 -0.04
C TRP A 161 11.45 11.78 -1.08
N ALA A 162 12.68 12.25 -1.31
CA ALA A 162 12.95 13.25 -2.35
C ALA A 162 12.51 12.74 -3.74
N LEU A 163 12.87 11.50 -4.07
CA LEU A 163 12.45 10.87 -5.32
C LEU A 163 10.92 10.70 -5.40
N HIS A 164 10.30 10.27 -4.30
CA HIS A 164 8.85 10.11 -4.23
C HIS A 164 8.10 11.43 -4.47
N VAL A 165 8.56 12.53 -3.89
CA VAL A 165 7.98 13.87 -4.12
C VAL A 165 8.02 14.24 -5.59
N VAL A 166 9.16 14.02 -6.27
CA VAL A 166 9.30 14.30 -7.71
C VAL A 166 8.35 13.44 -8.54
N LEU A 167 8.29 12.14 -8.26
CA LEU A 167 7.42 11.22 -9.00
C LEU A 167 5.93 11.48 -8.71
N SER A 168 5.56 11.77 -7.48
CA SER A 168 4.20 12.13 -7.10
C SER A 168 3.75 13.44 -7.76
N ALA A 169 4.66 14.43 -7.86
CA ALA A 169 4.41 15.65 -8.62
C ALA A 169 4.15 15.32 -10.11
N GLY A 170 4.91 14.38 -10.69
CA GLY A 170 4.67 13.89 -12.04
C GLY A 170 3.29 13.26 -12.22
N VAL A 171 2.88 12.38 -11.30
CA VAL A 171 1.53 11.79 -11.30
C VAL A 171 0.47 12.88 -11.21
N LEU A 172 0.61 13.83 -10.28
CA LEU A 172 -0.33 14.93 -10.11
C LEU A 172 -0.39 15.87 -11.32
N MET A 173 0.71 16.07 -12.03
CA MET A 173 0.72 16.82 -13.30
C MET A 173 -0.09 16.08 -14.39
N VAL A 174 0.03 14.76 -14.49
CA VAL A 174 -0.80 13.96 -15.41
C VAL A 174 -2.27 14.07 -15.04
N VAL A 175 -2.60 13.97 -13.75
CA VAL A 175 -3.98 14.15 -13.26
C VAL A 175 -4.50 15.56 -13.57
N ALA A 176 -3.72 16.59 -13.30
CA ALA A 176 -4.11 17.99 -13.57
C ALA A 176 -4.28 18.28 -15.07
N ALA A 177 -3.56 17.58 -15.94
CA ALA A 177 -3.72 17.66 -17.40
C ALA A 177 -4.87 16.80 -17.93
N SER A 178 -5.50 15.96 -17.07
CA SER A 178 -6.61 15.08 -17.45
C SER A 178 -7.98 15.75 -17.27
N VAL A 179 -9.05 15.03 -17.60
CA VAL A 179 -10.44 15.43 -17.37
C VAL A 179 -10.87 15.20 -15.92
N MET A 180 -10.17 14.33 -15.17
CA MET A 180 -10.48 14.01 -13.79
C MET A 180 -10.05 15.14 -12.85
N PRO A 181 -10.95 15.72 -12.03
CA PRO A 181 -10.57 16.72 -11.04
C PRO A 181 -9.55 16.17 -10.03
N VAL A 182 -8.54 16.95 -9.67
CA VAL A 182 -7.49 16.54 -8.70
C VAL A 182 -8.10 16.07 -7.37
N TRP A 183 -9.12 16.77 -6.85
CA TRP A 183 -9.79 16.34 -5.61
C TRP A 183 -10.44 14.95 -5.73
N ALA A 184 -11.02 14.64 -6.89
CA ALA A 184 -11.62 13.33 -7.14
C ALA A 184 -10.55 12.23 -7.19
N TYR A 185 -9.38 12.53 -7.76
CA TYR A 185 -8.23 11.63 -7.72
C TYR A 185 -7.72 11.37 -6.29
N LEU A 186 -7.64 12.41 -5.45
CA LEU A 186 -7.24 12.26 -4.05
C LEU A 186 -8.23 11.39 -3.26
N ILE A 187 -9.54 11.51 -3.54
CA ILE A 187 -10.57 10.60 -3.00
C ILE A 187 -10.31 9.16 -3.50
N ALA A 188 -10.01 8.98 -4.77
CA ALA A 188 -9.68 7.65 -5.32
C ALA A 188 -8.43 7.05 -4.65
N CYS A 189 -7.40 7.85 -4.38
CA CYS A 189 -6.22 7.41 -3.62
C CYS A 189 -6.62 6.93 -2.22
N TYR A 190 -7.44 7.70 -1.51
CA TYR A 190 -7.91 7.33 -0.18
C TYR A 190 -8.69 6.02 -0.19
N ILE A 191 -9.66 5.88 -1.12
CA ILE A 191 -10.46 4.66 -1.25
C ILE A 191 -9.57 3.47 -1.65
N GLY A 192 -8.62 3.66 -2.56
CA GLY A 192 -7.67 2.62 -2.95
C GLY A 192 -6.84 2.09 -1.77
N ILE A 193 -6.32 3.00 -0.93
CA ILE A 193 -5.62 2.61 0.30
C ILE A 193 -6.58 1.93 1.29
N SER A 194 -7.83 2.40 1.40
CA SER A 194 -8.85 1.77 2.25
C SER A 194 -9.14 0.33 1.83
N ILE A 195 -9.19 0.04 0.54
CA ILE A 195 -9.35 -1.32 0.00
C ILE A 195 -8.14 -2.19 0.39
N LEU A 196 -6.92 -1.68 0.30
CA LEU A 196 -5.72 -2.41 0.72
C LEU A 196 -5.74 -2.76 2.21
N LYS A 197 -6.44 -1.99 3.06
CA LYS A 197 -6.59 -2.30 4.49
C LYS A 197 -7.38 -3.58 4.75
N ILE A 198 -8.19 -4.06 3.82
CA ILE A 198 -8.84 -5.37 3.91
C ILE A 198 -7.78 -6.47 3.96
N ARG A 199 -6.81 -6.42 3.05
CA ARG A 199 -5.70 -7.37 2.99
C ARG A 199 -4.89 -7.34 4.28
N THR A 200 -4.34 -6.20 4.65
CA THR A 200 -3.47 -6.05 5.83
C THR A 200 -4.18 -6.30 7.16
N PHE A 201 -5.52 -6.30 7.19
CA PHE A 201 -6.30 -6.68 8.37
C PHE A 201 -6.37 -8.20 8.55
N LEU A 202 -6.31 -8.96 7.45
CA LEU A 202 -6.53 -10.40 7.43
C LEU A 202 -5.23 -11.21 7.36
N GLU A 203 -4.12 -10.64 6.89
CA GLU A 203 -2.86 -11.35 6.63
C GLU A 203 -2.17 -11.84 7.90
N HIS A 204 -2.20 -11.06 8.96
CA HIS A 204 -1.46 -11.35 10.19
C HIS A 204 -2.32 -11.22 11.43
N GLN A 205 -2.08 -12.12 12.38
CA GLN A 205 -2.71 -12.10 13.70
C GLN A 205 -1.67 -12.30 14.80
N ALA A 206 -1.88 -11.66 15.96
CA ALA A 206 -1.04 -11.92 17.12
C ALA A 206 -1.19 -13.39 17.56
N HIS A 207 -0.08 -14.11 17.66
CA HIS A 207 -0.05 -15.49 18.10
C HIS A 207 1.27 -15.80 18.81
N GLU A 208 1.23 -16.66 19.84
CA GLU A 208 2.43 -17.04 20.61
C GLU A 208 3.50 -17.72 19.73
N ARG A 209 3.05 -18.57 18.80
CA ARG A 209 3.94 -19.28 17.88
C ARG A 209 4.07 -18.50 16.56
N ALA A 210 5.28 -18.29 16.08
CA ALA A 210 5.56 -17.57 14.83
C ALA A 210 4.73 -18.10 13.64
N ARG A 211 4.62 -19.41 13.48
CA ARG A 211 3.81 -20.07 12.42
C ARG A 211 2.30 -19.78 12.49
N GLY A 212 1.78 -19.34 13.65
CA GLY A 212 0.38 -18.96 13.83
C GLY A 212 0.10 -17.49 13.52
N ARG A 213 1.12 -16.72 13.19
CA ARG A 213 1.00 -15.26 12.94
C ARG A 213 0.63 -14.92 11.51
N THR A 214 0.84 -15.83 10.58
CA THR A 214 0.39 -15.69 9.18
C THR A 214 -0.94 -16.40 9.00
N VAL A 215 -1.88 -15.74 8.32
CA VAL A 215 -3.21 -16.27 8.01
C VAL A 215 -3.31 -16.52 6.52
N ILE A 216 -3.53 -17.78 6.13
CA ILE A 216 -3.78 -18.17 4.74
C ILE A 216 -5.29 -18.22 4.52
N ILE A 217 -5.77 -17.45 3.56
CA ILE A 217 -7.18 -17.43 3.15
C ILE A 217 -7.29 -18.11 1.79
N GLU A 218 -7.78 -19.35 1.77
CA GLU A 218 -7.85 -20.16 0.55
C GLU A 218 -8.96 -19.75 -0.42
N ASP A 219 -9.87 -18.87 0.00
CA ASP A 219 -10.96 -18.39 -0.85
C ASP A 219 -10.43 -17.50 -1.99
N ARG A 220 -10.88 -17.80 -3.23
CA ARG A 220 -10.44 -17.16 -4.47
C ARG A 220 -11.52 -16.23 -5.04
N GLY A 221 -12.11 -15.40 -4.21
CA GLY A 221 -13.07 -14.39 -4.65
C GLY A 221 -12.44 -13.22 -5.44
N LEU A 222 -13.24 -12.20 -5.74
CA LEU A 222 -12.79 -11.00 -6.46
C LEU A 222 -11.60 -10.29 -5.78
N LEU A 223 -11.54 -10.34 -4.45
CA LEU A 223 -10.44 -9.75 -3.68
C LEU A 223 -9.12 -10.48 -3.90
N ALA A 224 -9.13 -11.80 -4.09
CA ALA A 224 -7.93 -12.55 -4.40
C ALA A 224 -7.33 -12.11 -5.76
N PHE A 225 -8.17 -11.82 -6.75
CA PHE A 225 -7.73 -11.24 -8.02
C PHE A 225 -7.12 -9.84 -7.84
N LEU A 226 -7.80 -8.96 -7.10
CA LEU A 226 -7.35 -7.58 -6.86
C LEU A 226 -6.02 -7.55 -6.09
N PHE A 227 -5.84 -8.49 -5.16
CA PHE A 227 -4.63 -8.61 -4.34
C PHE A 227 -3.61 -9.60 -4.90
N LEU A 228 -3.79 -10.09 -6.14
CA LEU A 228 -2.88 -11.02 -6.83
C LEU A 228 -2.55 -12.28 -6.02
N ASN A 229 -3.56 -12.84 -5.36
CA ASN A 229 -3.46 -14.00 -4.46
C ASN A 229 -2.51 -13.80 -3.26
N ASN A 230 -2.25 -12.56 -2.84
CA ASN A 230 -1.47 -12.31 -1.62
C ASN A 230 -2.11 -12.90 -0.36
N ASN A 231 -3.40 -13.26 -0.42
CA ASN A 231 -4.08 -14.05 0.62
C ASN A 231 -3.46 -15.46 0.84
N LEU A 232 -2.61 -15.93 -0.08
CA LEU A 232 -1.86 -17.19 0.01
C LEU A 232 -0.37 -16.96 0.33
N HIS A 233 0.02 -15.70 0.51
CA HIS A 233 1.41 -15.33 0.76
C HIS A 233 1.81 -15.63 2.22
N VAL A 234 2.96 -16.27 2.41
CA VAL A 234 3.50 -16.70 3.71
C VAL A 234 4.86 -16.06 3.95
#